data_7c46091b0854f8878ed8d2e12afb0376
#
_entry.id   7c46091b0854f8878ed8d2e12afb0376
#
_cell.length_a   1.000
_cell.length_b   1.000
_cell.length_c   1.000
_cell.angle_alpha   90.00
_cell.angle_beta   90.00
_cell.angle_gamma   90.00
#
_symmetry.space_group_name_H-M   'P 1'
#
loop_
_entity.id
_entity.type
_entity.pdbx_description
1 polymer ?
#
loop_
_entity_poly.entity_id
_entity_poly.type
_entity_poly.pdbx_seq_one_letter_code
_entity_poly.pdbx_strand_id
1 'polypeptide(L)'
;MGDWTFLGRLLDKVQSHSTVVGRIWLTVLFVFKILLLGAGAEKVWGDEQSGFICNTAQPGCKTVCYDHAFPISHIHYWVLQIIFVSTPTLVYLGLVLHVIGKEVKHRQKEQKESEYAGLIIKKTKKLSKYTDEQGKVRIRGYLLGSYLANVTCKILLDVAFIAGQCYLYGVTLEPRFRCNTNPCPSIVDCFISRPTEKSIFIVFMLVVACSSLALNLIEILFLCGSKIRDSTKSTLSTRLMT
;
A
#
# COMPACT_ATOMS: atom_id res chain seq x y z
N MET A 1 -2.52 -28.37 -6.10
CA MET A 1 -3.48 -27.26 -5.97
C MET A 1 -3.06 -26.47 -4.74
N GLY A 2 -2.29 -25.42 -5.00
CA GLY A 2 -1.60 -24.67 -3.94
C GLY A 2 -2.56 -23.90 -3.07
N ASP A 3 -2.20 -23.79 -1.85
CA ASP A 3 -2.83 -23.23 -0.66
C ASP A 3 -3.39 -21.79 -0.72
N TRP A 4 -4.20 -21.48 -1.70
CA TRP A 4 -4.97 -20.22 -1.70
C TRP A 4 -5.90 -20.13 -0.49
N THR A 5 -6.43 -21.26 -0.02
CA THR A 5 -7.23 -21.34 1.21
C THR A 5 -6.41 -21.10 2.47
N PHE A 6 -5.12 -21.45 2.46
CA PHE A 6 -4.18 -21.16 3.53
C PHE A 6 -3.84 -19.66 3.57
N LEU A 7 -3.57 -19.05 2.41
CA LEU A 7 -3.30 -17.62 2.28
C LEU A 7 -4.52 -16.78 2.70
N GLY A 8 -5.73 -17.17 2.29
CA GLY A 8 -6.98 -16.54 2.71
C GLY A 8 -7.19 -16.61 4.21
N ARG A 9 -7.01 -17.79 4.83
CA ARG A 9 -7.10 -17.99 6.28
C ARG A 9 -6.02 -17.22 7.05
N LEU A 10 -4.80 -17.11 6.50
CA LEU A 10 -3.72 -16.31 7.09
C LEU A 10 -4.03 -14.82 7.05
N LEU A 11 -4.49 -14.31 5.91
CA LEU A 11 -4.89 -12.91 5.75
C LEU A 11 -6.05 -12.56 6.71
N ASP A 12 -7.04 -13.41 6.82
CA ASP A 12 -8.18 -13.22 7.74
C ASP A 12 -7.74 -13.26 9.21
N LYS A 13 -6.80 -14.14 9.55
CA LYS A 13 -6.25 -14.29 10.90
C LYS A 13 -5.36 -13.11 11.33
N VAL A 14 -4.59 -12.55 10.41
CA VAL A 14 -3.67 -11.42 10.67
C VAL A 14 -4.41 -10.09 10.78
N GLN A 15 -5.50 -9.98 10.07
CA GLN A 15 -6.20 -8.71 9.90
C GLN A 15 -7.41 -8.50 10.84
N SER A 16 -7.51 -9.21 11.94
CA SER A 16 -8.72 -9.23 12.80
C SER A 16 -9.03 -7.91 13.56
N HIS A 17 -8.25 -6.87 13.43
CA HIS A 17 -8.42 -5.61 14.18
C HIS A 17 -8.65 -4.35 13.36
N SER A 18 -8.41 -4.35 12.05
CA SER A 18 -8.88 -3.25 11.21
C SER A 18 -10.35 -3.44 10.87
N THR A 19 -11.09 -2.39 10.60
CA THR A 19 -12.47 -2.50 10.16
C THR A 19 -12.54 -3.38 8.90
N VAL A 20 -13.36 -4.43 8.92
CA VAL A 20 -13.51 -5.37 7.79
C VAL A 20 -13.75 -4.62 6.47
N VAL A 21 -14.52 -3.54 6.54
CA VAL A 21 -14.81 -2.65 5.42
C VAL A 21 -13.55 -1.99 4.85
N GLY A 22 -12.67 -1.43 5.70
CA GLY A 22 -11.43 -0.78 5.26
C GLY A 22 -10.48 -1.73 4.55
N ARG A 23 -10.38 -2.99 5.01
CA ARG A 23 -9.54 -4.02 4.41
C ARG A 23 -9.99 -4.46 3.03
N ILE A 24 -11.28 -4.80 2.92
CA ILE A 24 -11.88 -5.20 1.65
C ILE A 24 -11.69 -4.08 0.64
N TRP A 25 -11.95 -2.84 1.05
CA TRP A 25 -11.84 -1.68 0.20
C TRP A 25 -10.40 -1.42 -0.28
N LEU A 26 -9.41 -1.50 0.62
CA LEU A 26 -7.99 -1.37 0.25
C LEU A 26 -7.53 -2.47 -0.71
N THR A 27 -7.98 -3.71 -0.50
CA THR A 27 -7.67 -4.83 -1.40
C THR A 27 -8.31 -4.62 -2.76
N VAL A 28 -9.57 -4.20 -2.79
CA VAL A 28 -10.30 -3.89 -4.04
C VAL A 28 -9.59 -2.75 -4.79
N LEU A 29 -9.23 -1.66 -4.11
CA LEU A 29 -8.49 -0.56 -4.75
C LEU A 29 -7.13 -1.00 -5.29
N PHE A 30 -6.41 -1.87 -4.59
CA PHE A 30 -5.12 -2.39 -5.02
C PHE A 30 -5.26 -3.25 -6.27
N VAL A 31 -6.17 -4.22 -6.27
CA VAL A 31 -6.46 -5.06 -7.44
C VAL A 31 -6.93 -4.22 -8.62
N PHE A 32 -7.77 -3.23 -8.36
CA PHE A 32 -8.28 -2.34 -9.38
C PHE A 32 -7.17 -1.48 -10.03
N LYS A 33 -6.21 -0.98 -9.23
CA LYS A 33 -5.01 -0.29 -9.77
C LYS A 33 -4.21 -1.19 -10.69
N ILE A 34 -3.98 -2.44 -10.31
CA ILE A 34 -3.22 -3.41 -11.14
C ILE A 34 -3.97 -3.71 -12.44
N LEU A 35 -5.26 -3.96 -12.37
CA LEU A 35 -6.08 -4.24 -13.57
C LEU A 35 -6.12 -3.06 -14.53
N LEU A 36 -6.26 -1.84 -14.03
CA LEU A 36 -6.23 -0.63 -14.84
C LEU A 36 -4.88 -0.41 -15.52
N LEU A 37 -3.77 -0.62 -14.78
CA LEU A 37 -2.43 -0.53 -15.36
C LEU A 37 -2.20 -1.59 -16.42
N GLY A 38 -2.59 -2.83 -16.18
CA GLY A 38 -2.40 -3.92 -17.12
C GLY A 38 -3.28 -3.82 -18.37
N ALA A 39 -4.55 -3.48 -18.23
CA ALA A 39 -5.51 -3.49 -19.34
C ALA A 39 -5.64 -2.15 -20.07
N GLY A 40 -5.55 -1.04 -19.35
CA GLY A 40 -5.82 0.31 -19.87
C GLY A 40 -4.57 1.09 -20.25
N ALA A 41 -3.57 1.08 -19.39
CA ALA A 41 -2.40 1.93 -19.57
C ALA A 41 -1.56 1.55 -20.78
N GLU A 42 -1.41 0.27 -21.08
CA GLU A 42 -0.64 -0.20 -22.25
C GLU A 42 -1.21 0.33 -23.56
N LYS A 43 -2.55 0.35 -23.72
CA LYS A 43 -3.21 0.86 -24.93
C LYS A 43 -3.14 2.38 -25.07
N VAL A 44 -3.15 3.12 -23.95
CA VAL A 44 -3.16 4.59 -23.93
C VAL A 44 -1.77 5.17 -24.06
N TRP A 45 -0.75 4.49 -23.49
CA TRP A 45 0.65 4.92 -23.50
C TRP A 45 1.54 4.17 -24.51
N GLY A 46 1.04 3.13 -25.17
CA GLY A 46 1.83 2.36 -26.14
C GLY A 46 2.34 3.18 -27.32
N ASP A 47 1.68 4.28 -27.68
CA ASP A 47 2.06 5.22 -28.75
C ASP A 47 2.73 6.51 -28.21
N GLU A 48 3.09 6.59 -26.93
CA GLU A 48 3.52 7.83 -26.29
C GLU A 48 4.73 8.46 -26.99
N GLN A 49 5.77 7.68 -27.27
CA GLN A 49 6.97 8.18 -27.94
C GLN A 49 6.77 8.36 -29.45
N SER A 50 6.06 7.45 -30.12
CA SER A 50 5.79 7.54 -31.55
C SER A 50 4.83 8.68 -31.88
N GLY A 51 3.79 8.85 -31.07
CA GLY A 51 2.76 9.88 -31.20
C GLY A 51 3.16 11.27 -30.69
N PHE A 52 4.36 11.43 -30.10
CA PHE A 52 4.92 12.74 -29.76
C PHE A 52 5.49 13.37 -31.02
N ILE A 53 4.85 14.41 -31.55
CA ILE A 53 5.19 15.04 -32.81
C ILE A 53 5.62 16.50 -32.57
N CYS A 54 6.81 16.87 -33.08
CA CYS A 54 7.31 18.24 -33.02
C CYS A 54 7.29 18.89 -34.40
N ASN A 55 7.17 20.22 -34.44
CA ASN A 55 7.16 21.03 -35.67
C ASN A 55 8.57 21.23 -36.25
N THR A 56 9.48 20.28 -36.08
CA THR A 56 10.84 20.30 -36.59
C THR A 56 11.26 18.96 -37.16
N ALA A 57 12.09 18.99 -38.18
CA ALA A 57 12.72 17.80 -38.77
C ALA A 57 14.17 17.59 -38.24
N GLN A 58 14.65 18.43 -37.32
CA GLN A 58 16.01 18.33 -36.80
C GLN A 58 16.20 16.98 -36.05
N PRO A 59 17.19 16.16 -36.48
CA PRO A 59 17.51 14.90 -35.80
C PRO A 59 17.86 15.12 -34.33
N GLY A 60 17.33 14.27 -33.44
CA GLY A 60 17.60 14.33 -32.00
C GLY A 60 16.74 15.35 -31.23
N CYS A 61 16.18 16.36 -31.86
CA CYS A 61 15.33 17.36 -31.18
C CYS A 61 14.09 16.73 -30.56
N LYS A 62 13.35 15.92 -31.33
CA LYS A 62 12.15 15.19 -30.85
C LYS A 62 12.45 14.35 -29.60
N THR A 63 13.56 13.61 -29.61
CA THR A 63 13.95 12.69 -28.54
C THR A 63 14.28 13.42 -27.24
N VAL A 64 15.07 14.50 -27.35
CA VAL A 64 15.45 15.32 -26.20
C VAL A 64 14.25 16.07 -25.61
N CYS A 65 13.38 16.60 -26.46
CA CYS A 65 12.14 17.24 -26.01
C CYS A 65 11.17 16.28 -25.33
N TYR A 66 11.11 15.03 -25.81
CA TYR A 66 10.32 13.99 -25.17
C TYR A 66 10.86 13.65 -23.77
N ASP A 67 12.17 13.47 -23.63
CA ASP A 67 12.82 13.19 -22.35
C ASP A 67 12.63 14.33 -21.34
N HIS A 68 12.67 15.57 -21.83
CA HIS A 68 12.43 16.75 -21.00
C HIS A 68 10.95 16.89 -20.57
N ALA A 69 10.01 16.51 -21.45
CA ALA A 69 8.57 16.54 -21.15
C ALA A 69 8.15 15.40 -20.18
N PHE A 70 8.81 14.24 -20.33
CA PHE A 70 8.47 13.02 -19.58
C PHE A 70 9.74 12.39 -18.99
N PRO A 71 10.26 12.92 -17.88
CA PRO A 71 11.47 12.39 -17.22
C PRO A 71 11.30 10.92 -16.80
N ILE A 72 10.08 10.53 -16.46
CA ILE A 72 9.67 9.16 -16.15
C ILE A 72 8.30 8.92 -16.81
N SER A 73 8.09 7.79 -17.47
CA SER A 73 6.75 7.44 -17.98
C SER A 73 5.74 7.30 -16.83
N HIS A 74 4.53 7.79 -17.03
CA HIS A 74 3.45 7.69 -16.04
C HIS A 74 3.21 6.25 -15.59
N ILE A 75 3.28 5.28 -16.51
CA ILE A 75 3.11 3.85 -16.19
C ILE A 75 4.18 3.39 -15.19
N HIS A 76 5.45 3.68 -15.47
CA HIS A 76 6.55 3.31 -14.57
C HIS A 76 6.39 3.97 -13.20
N TYR A 77 5.96 5.23 -13.16
CA TYR A 77 5.71 5.93 -11.92
C TYR A 77 4.61 5.26 -11.07
N TRP A 78 3.50 4.87 -11.67
CA TRP A 78 2.41 4.17 -10.98
C TRP A 78 2.78 2.74 -10.57
N VAL A 79 3.56 2.03 -11.37
CA VAL A 79 4.11 0.71 -10.99
C VAL A 79 5.00 0.84 -9.76
N LEU A 80 5.91 1.82 -9.74
CA LEU A 80 6.75 2.11 -8.58
C LEU A 80 5.90 2.45 -7.34
N GLN A 81 4.86 3.28 -7.49
CA GLN A 81 3.93 3.59 -6.41
C GLN A 81 3.30 2.33 -5.82
N ILE A 82 2.79 1.42 -6.67
CA ILE A 82 2.18 0.17 -6.22
C ILE A 82 3.19 -0.69 -5.45
N ILE A 83 4.40 -0.86 -5.96
CA ILE A 83 5.46 -1.66 -5.34
C ILE A 83 5.84 -1.08 -3.98
N PHE A 84 6.17 0.21 -3.92
CA PHE A 84 6.63 0.85 -2.68
C PHE A 84 5.53 0.90 -1.61
N VAL A 85 4.30 1.23 -1.96
CA VAL A 85 3.17 1.28 -1.01
C VAL A 85 2.79 -0.12 -0.52
N SER A 86 3.00 -1.18 -1.31
CA SER A 86 2.71 -2.56 -0.92
C SER A 86 3.79 -3.16 -0.01
N THR A 87 5.04 -2.74 -0.17
CA THR A 87 6.20 -3.30 0.55
C THR A 87 6.04 -3.30 2.08
N PRO A 88 5.63 -2.20 2.76
CA PRO A 88 5.44 -2.21 4.20
C PRO A 88 4.43 -3.25 4.66
N THR A 89 3.37 -3.49 3.88
CA THR A 89 2.36 -4.51 4.21
C THR A 89 2.93 -5.92 4.14
N LEU A 90 3.73 -6.21 3.12
CA LEU A 90 4.38 -7.52 2.98
C LEU A 90 5.37 -7.77 4.11
N VAL A 91 6.15 -6.77 4.49
CA VAL A 91 7.08 -6.84 5.63
C VAL A 91 6.31 -7.10 6.92
N TYR A 92 5.23 -6.34 7.18
CA TYR A 92 4.39 -6.54 8.36
C TYR A 92 3.78 -7.96 8.39
N LEU A 93 3.27 -8.46 7.26
CA LEU A 93 2.74 -9.81 7.13
C LEU A 93 3.81 -10.85 7.48
N GLY A 94 5.02 -10.70 6.96
CA GLY A 94 6.16 -11.58 7.26
C GLY A 94 6.51 -11.60 8.76
N LEU A 95 6.53 -10.43 9.41
CA LEU A 95 6.76 -10.31 10.85
C LEU A 95 5.68 -11.03 11.66
N VAL A 96 4.41 -10.83 11.32
CA VAL A 96 3.29 -11.50 12.01
C VAL A 96 3.36 -13.01 11.86
N LEU A 97 3.63 -13.51 10.65
CA LEU A 97 3.80 -14.94 10.41
C LEU A 97 4.97 -15.54 11.19
N HIS A 98 6.07 -14.82 11.27
CA HIS A 98 7.25 -15.24 12.05
C HIS A 98 6.93 -15.34 13.55
N VAL A 99 6.25 -14.34 14.13
CA VAL A 99 5.87 -14.31 15.55
C VAL A 99 4.89 -15.43 15.87
N ILE A 100 3.87 -15.63 15.04
CA ILE A 100 2.90 -16.71 15.20
C ILE A 100 3.57 -18.09 15.08
N GLY A 101 4.45 -18.24 14.09
CA GLY A 101 5.18 -19.49 13.88
C GLY A 101 6.06 -19.88 15.09
N LYS A 102 6.72 -18.90 15.70
CA LYS A 102 7.47 -19.11 16.95
C LYS A 102 6.56 -19.55 18.11
N GLU A 103 5.41 -18.90 18.27
CA GLU A 103 4.48 -19.22 19.35
C GLU A 103 3.87 -20.61 19.19
N VAL A 104 3.51 -21.01 17.96
CA VAL A 104 3.00 -22.35 17.66
C VAL A 104 4.06 -23.44 17.94
N LYS A 105 5.32 -23.19 17.53
CA LYS A 105 6.43 -24.13 17.82
C LYS A 105 6.68 -24.29 19.32
N HIS A 106 6.61 -23.19 20.07
CA HIS A 106 6.80 -23.23 21.53
C HIS A 106 5.69 -24.05 22.22
N ARG A 107 4.44 -23.87 21.83
CA ARG A 107 3.30 -24.63 22.34
C ARG A 107 3.42 -26.13 22.01
N GLN A 108 3.85 -26.48 20.82
CA GLN A 108 4.05 -27.88 20.43
C GLN A 108 5.14 -28.55 21.27
N LYS A 109 6.20 -27.81 21.64
CA LYS A 109 7.23 -28.31 22.56
C LYS A 109 6.68 -28.49 23.97
N GLU A 110 5.98 -27.51 24.52
CA GLU A 110 5.35 -27.62 25.85
C GLU A 110 4.33 -28.77 25.93
N GLN A 111 3.57 -29.01 24.86
CA GLN A 111 2.64 -30.15 24.79
C GLN A 111 3.38 -31.51 24.80
N LYS A 112 4.44 -31.65 24.03
CA LYS A 112 5.25 -32.88 24.01
C LYS A 112 5.94 -33.13 25.35
N GLU A 113 6.47 -32.12 25.99
CA GLU A 113 7.09 -32.23 27.32
C GLU A 113 6.06 -32.59 28.38
N SER A 114 4.85 -32.06 28.35
CA SER A 114 3.78 -32.41 29.29
C SER A 114 3.23 -33.82 29.07
N GLU A 115 3.20 -34.29 27.83
CA GLU A 115 2.80 -35.65 27.48
C GLU A 115 3.88 -36.68 27.95
N TYR A 116 5.15 -36.34 27.83
CA TYR A 116 6.26 -37.18 28.26
C TYR A 116 6.42 -37.26 29.79
N ALA A 117 5.99 -36.21 30.51
CA ALA A 117 6.09 -36.16 31.99
C ALA A 117 4.96 -36.88 32.72
N GLY A 118 3.96 -37.49 32.03
CA GLY A 118 2.87 -38.25 32.65
C GLY A 118 2.01 -37.48 33.64
N LEU A 119 2.18 -36.17 33.72
CA LEU A 119 1.47 -35.30 34.63
C LEU A 119 0.16 -34.83 33.95
N ILE A 120 -0.96 -35.36 34.38
CA ILE A 120 -2.27 -34.73 34.22
C ILE A 120 -2.27 -33.42 35.04
N ILE A 121 -1.43 -32.48 34.65
CA ILE A 121 -1.54 -31.12 35.15
C ILE A 121 -2.79 -30.55 34.49
N LYS A 122 -3.83 -30.32 35.34
CA LYS A 122 -4.94 -29.44 35.03
C LYS A 122 -4.46 -28.33 34.10
N LYS A 123 -4.94 -28.37 32.86
CA LYS A 123 -4.69 -27.35 31.83
C LYS A 123 -4.94 -25.96 32.42
N THR A 124 -3.98 -25.40 33.10
CA THR A 124 -3.92 -23.96 33.28
C THR A 124 -3.70 -23.43 31.87
N LYS A 125 -4.79 -23.07 31.24
CA LYS A 125 -4.86 -22.45 29.93
C LYS A 125 -4.02 -21.16 29.97
N LYS A 126 -2.68 -21.31 29.78
CA LYS A 126 -1.81 -20.16 29.68
C LYS A 126 -2.24 -19.44 28.41
N LEU A 127 -3.01 -18.38 28.59
CA LEU A 127 -3.58 -17.59 27.52
C LEU A 127 -2.44 -17.13 26.60
N SER A 128 -2.48 -17.52 25.34
CA SER A 128 -1.49 -17.10 24.35
C SER A 128 -1.35 -15.59 24.35
N LYS A 129 -0.12 -15.09 24.30
CA LYS A 129 0.17 -13.65 24.31
C LYS A 129 -0.41 -12.95 23.08
N TYR A 130 -0.46 -13.66 21.94
CA TYR A 130 -0.85 -13.09 20.64
C TYR A 130 -2.01 -13.83 19.95
N THR A 131 -2.53 -14.93 20.53
CA THR A 131 -3.62 -15.72 19.92
C THR A 131 -4.70 -15.99 20.95
N ASP A 132 -5.96 -15.73 20.62
CA ASP A 132 -7.12 -16.00 21.48
C ASP A 132 -7.53 -17.48 21.42
N GLU A 133 -8.43 -17.93 22.31
CA GLU A 133 -8.92 -19.32 22.38
C GLU A 133 -9.53 -19.80 21.06
N GLN A 134 -10.08 -18.87 20.27
CA GLN A 134 -10.67 -19.12 18.95
C GLN A 134 -9.62 -19.09 17.82
N GLY A 135 -8.32 -19.00 18.13
CA GLY A 135 -7.26 -18.91 17.14
C GLY A 135 -7.12 -17.54 16.48
N LYS A 136 -7.82 -16.52 16.96
CA LYS A 136 -7.76 -15.14 16.45
C LYS A 136 -6.54 -14.42 17.00
N VAL A 137 -5.75 -13.77 16.14
CA VAL A 137 -4.55 -13.04 16.55
C VAL A 137 -4.93 -11.76 17.27
N ARG A 138 -4.48 -11.60 18.50
CA ARG A 138 -4.60 -10.34 19.27
C ARG A 138 -3.40 -9.46 18.99
N ILE A 139 -3.63 -8.32 18.37
CA ILE A 139 -2.60 -7.31 18.11
C ILE A 139 -2.38 -6.51 19.40
N ARG A 140 -1.39 -6.93 20.23
CA ARG A 140 -0.99 -6.24 21.46
C ARG A 140 0.52 -6.04 21.51
N GLY A 141 0.97 -4.98 22.19
CA GLY A 141 2.38 -4.71 22.42
C GLY A 141 3.16 -4.51 21.12
N TYR A 142 4.17 -5.34 20.88
CA TYR A 142 5.07 -5.24 19.72
C TYR A 142 4.34 -5.31 18.37
N LEU A 143 3.36 -6.20 18.23
CA LEU A 143 2.58 -6.32 17.00
C LEU A 143 1.75 -5.06 16.70
N LEU A 144 1.23 -4.40 17.71
CA LEU A 144 0.51 -3.13 17.55
C LEU A 144 1.46 -2.02 17.11
N GLY A 145 2.66 -1.95 17.71
CA GLY A 145 3.68 -0.99 17.29
C GLY A 145 4.10 -1.19 15.84
N SER A 146 4.36 -2.44 15.43
CA SER A 146 4.70 -2.79 14.05
C SER A 146 3.56 -2.46 13.07
N TYR A 147 2.31 -2.67 13.48
CA TYR A 147 1.15 -2.31 12.66
C TYR A 147 1.02 -0.80 12.46
N LEU A 148 1.15 -0.02 13.52
CA LEU A 148 1.14 1.44 13.43
C LEU A 148 2.28 1.97 12.56
N ALA A 149 3.50 1.41 12.71
CA ALA A 149 4.64 1.75 11.87
C ALA A 149 4.36 1.45 10.39
N ASN A 150 3.75 0.30 10.08
CA ASN A 150 3.33 -0.07 8.72
C ASN A 150 2.36 0.95 8.12
N VAL A 151 1.28 1.30 8.84
CA VAL A 151 0.27 2.24 8.33
C VAL A 151 0.86 3.65 8.18
N THR A 152 1.69 4.09 9.14
CA THR A 152 2.38 5.39 9.04
C THR A 152 3.32 5.43 7.83
N CYS A 153 4.10 4.38 7.59
CA CYS A 153 4.99 4.28 6.43
C CYS A 153 4.20 4.35 5.11
N LYS A 154 3.05 3.68 5.02
CA LYS A 154 2.16 3.78 3.85
C LYS A 154 1.66 5.21 3.61
N ILE A 155 1.21 5.88 4.66
CA ILE A 155 0.74 7.27 4.55
C ILE A 155 1.85 8.18 4.03
N LEU A 156 3.07 8.04 4.57
CA LEU A 156 4.22 8.83 4.10
C LEU A 156 4.53 8.56 2.63
N LEU A 157 4.50 7.29 2.21
CA LEU A 157 4.70 6.91 0.82
C LEU A 157 3.58 7.41 -0.09
N ASP A 158 2.31 7.25 0.29
CA ASP A 158 1.17 7.76 -0.48
C ASP A 158 1.26 9.28 -0.68
N VAL A 159 1.58 10.03 0.39
CA VAL A 159 1.77 11.49 0.31
C VAL A 159 2.94 11.84 -0.60
N ALA A 160 4.08 11.14 -0.49
CA ALA A 160 5.25 11.39 -1.32
C ALA A 160 4.95 11.14 -2.81
N PHE A 161 4.24 10.05 -3.14
CA PHE A 161 3.85 9.75 -4.51
C PHE A 161 2.78 10.71 -5.06
N ILE A 162 1.80 11.13 -4.26
CA ILE A 162 0.81 12.13 -4.68
C ILE A 162 1.50 13.48 -4.96
N ALA A 163 2.38 13.93 -4.05
CA ALA A 163 3.14 15.16 -4.22
C ALA A 163 4.08 15.09 -5.44
N GLY A 164 4.78 13.98 -5.61
CA GLY A 164 5.65 13.73 -6.76
C GLY A 164 4.88 13.72 -8.08
N GLN A 165 3.71 13.09 -8.13
CA GLN A 165 2.84 13.10 -9.31
C GLN A 165 2.39 14.52 -9.68
N CYS A 166 1.95 15.31 -8.70
CA CYS A 166 1.54 16.68 -8.92
C CYS A 166 2.71 17.58 -9.34
N TYR A 167 3.91 17.34 -8.81
CA TYR A 167 5.11 18.10 -9.16
C TYR A 167 5.63 17.78 -10.56
N LEU A 168 5.69 16.49 -10.94
CA LEU A 168 6.27 16.04 -12.21
C LEU A 168 5.33 16.24 -13.40
N TYR A 169 4.05 15.96 -13.21
CA TYR A 169 3.09 15.86 -14.33
C TYR A 169 1.89 16.82 -14.19
N GLY A 170 1.70 17.43 -13.02
CA GLY A 170 0.49 18.18 -12.74
C GLY A 170 -0.75 17.29 -12.59
N VAL A 171 -1.92 17.88 -12.66
CA VAL A 171 -3.23 17.21 -12.59
C VAL A 171 -3.79 16.89 -13.97
N THR A 172 -3.45 17.70 -14.97
CA THR A 172 -3.89 17.57 -16.36
C THR A 172 -2.71 17.71 -17.30
N LEU A 173 -2.75 16.96 -18.39
CA LEU A 173 -1.70 16.99 -19.40
C LEU A 173 -2.02 18.05 -20.44
N GLU A 174 -1.12 19.03 -20.61
CA GLU A 174 -1.25 20.02 -21.67
C GLU A 174 -0.98 19.40 -23.04
N PRO A 175 -1.80 19.66 -24.06
CA PRO A 175 -1.65 19.06 -25.37
C PRO A 175 -0.39 19.54 -26.12
N ARG A 176 0.12 20.73 -25.77
CA ARG A 176 1.28 21.37 -26.40
C ARG A 176 2.40 21.59 -25.40
N PHE A 177 3.58 21.09 -25.71
CA PHE A 177 4.80 21.25 -24.94
C PHE A 177 5.80 22.14 -25.73
N ARG A 178 6.26 23.24 -25.13
CA ARG A 178 7.30 24.09 -25.71
C ARG A 178 8.66 23.65 -25.27
N CYS A 179 9.49 23.32 -26.22
CA CYS A 179 10.86 22.84 -26.00
C CYS A 179 11.87 23.86 -26.53
N ASN A 180 12.85 24.20 -25.68
CA ASN A 180 13.96 25.08 -26.02
C ASN A 180 15.26 24.45 -25.53
N THR A 181 15.55 23.23 -25.96
CA THR A 181 16.70 22.46 -25.51
C THR A 181 17.59 22.09 -26.69
N ASN A 182 18.92 22.16 -26.53
CA ASN A 182 19.85 21.74 -27.57
C ASN A 182 19.66 20.22 -27.84
N PRO A 183 19.52 19.69 -29.06
CA PRO A 183 19.98 20.26 -30.36
C PRO A 183 18.85 20.98 -31.18
N CYS A 184 17.78 21.42 -30.58
CA CYS A 184 16.72 22.13 -31.31
C CYS A 184 17.20 23.50 -31.79
N PRO A 185 16.93 23.88 -33.05
CA PRO A 185 17.45 25.12 -33.66
C PRO A 185 16.76 26.37 -33.11
N SER A 186 15.58 26.27 -32.58
CA SER A 186 14.76 27.33 -32.01
C SER A 186 13.75 26.76 -31.02
N ILE A 187 12.86 27.58 -30.49
CA ILE A 187 11.71 27.10 -29.68
C ILE A 187 10.82 26.26 -30.59
N VAL A 188 10.64 25.00 -30.20
CA VAL A 188 9.87 23.99 -30.94
C VAL A 188 8.61 23.66 -30.18
N ASP A 189 7.48 23.65 -30.87
CA ASP A 189 6.22 23.17 -30.33
C ASP A 189 6.06 21.67 -30.61
N CYS A 190 5.91 20.89 -29.53
CA CYS A 190 5.67 19.45 -29.61
C CYS A 190 4.24 19.15 -29.12
N PHE A 191 3.59 18.18 -29.76
CA PHE A 191 2.23 17.79 -29.50
C PHE A 191 2.18 16.38 -28.94
N ILE A 192 1.33 16.19 -27.93
CA ILE A 192 1.15 14.90 -27.25
C ILE A 192 -0.06 14.19 -27.84
N SER A 193 0.06 12.88 -28.11
CA SER A 193 -1.07 12.09 -28.60
C SER A 193 -2.07 11.83 -27.47
N ARG A 194 -3.36 11.90 -27.78
CA ARG A 194 -4.49 11.58 -26.88
C ARG A 194 -4.42 12.28 -25.50
N PRO A 195 -4.22 13.60 -25.43
CA PRO A 195 -3.99 14.29 -24.15
C PRO A 195 -5.20 14.21 -23.22
N THR A 196 -6.43 14.19 -23.75
CA THR A 196 -7.66 14.10 -22.97
C THR A 196 -7.79 12.74 -22.28
N GLU A 197 -7.56 11.66 -23.00
CA GLU A 197 -7.64 10.30 -22.46
C GLU A 197 -6.58 10.10 -21.37
N LYS A 198 -5.35 10.53 -21.61
CA LYS A 198 -4.26 10.51 -20.64
C LYS A 198 -4.57 11.34 -19.39
N SER A 199 -5.16 12.51 -19.56
CA SER A 199 -5.57 13.37 -18.43
C SER A 199 -6.66 12.71 -17.57
N ILE A 200 -7.63 12.05 -18.17
CA ILE A 200 -8.66 11.29 -17.46
C ILE A 200 -8.02 10.19 -16.60
N PHE A 201 -7.06 9.44 -17.16
CA PHE A 201 -6.32 8.42 -16.42
C PHE A 201 -5.51 8.99 -15.27
N ILE A 202 -4.82 10.12 -15.47
CA ILE A 202 -4.04 10.82 -14.43
C ILE A 202 -4.95 11.22 -13.26
N VAL A 203 -6.07 11.88 -13.55
CA VAL A 203 -7.05 12.29 -12.54
C VAL A 203 -7.62 11.07 -11.82
N PHE A 204 -7.97 10.02 -12.56
CA PHE A 204 -8.50 8.79 -11.98
C PHE A 204 -7.49 8.15 -11.00
N MET A 205 -6.23 7.99 -11.40
CA MET A 205 -5.18 7.42 -10.55
C MET A 205 -4.92 8.29 -9.31
N LEU A 206 -5.01 9.61 -9.45
CA LEU A 206 -4.90 10.55 -8.33
C LEU A 206 -6.06 10.39 -7.35
N VAL A 207 -7.30 10.29 -7.83
CA VAL A 207 -8.48 10.05 -6.97
C VAL A 207 -8.36 8.74 -6.20
N VAL A 208 -7.90 7.67 -6.85
CA VAL A 208 -7.68 6.37 -6.20
C VAL A 208 -6.56 6.45 -5.15
N ALA A 209 -5.48 7.21 -5.42
CA ALA A 209 -4.41 7.43 -4.45
C ALA A 209 -4.90 8.23 -3.23
N CYS A 210 -5.65 9.31 -3.45
CA CYS A 210 -6.26 10.11 -2.37
C CYS A 210 -7.25 9.27 -1.53
N SER A 211 -8.04 8.40 -2.16
CA SER A 211 -8.95 7.49 -1.47
C SER A 211 -8.19 6.50 -0.58
N SER A 212 -7.08 5.93 -1.08
CA SER A 212 -6.19 5.06 -0.30
C SER A 212 -5.62 5.79 0.92
N LEU A 213 -5.13 7.01 0.72
CA LEU A 213 -4.61 7.87 1.79
C LEU A 213 -5.67 8.16 2.85
N ALA A 214 -6.88 8.53 2.45
CA ALA A 214 -7.99 8.81 3.36
C ALA A 214 -8.36 7.59 4.20
N LEU A 215 -8.41 6.41 3.60
CA LEU A 215 -8.68 5.16 4.33
C LEU A 215 -7.59 4.82 5.35
N ASN A 216 -6.31 5.00 5.00
CA ASN A 216 -5.20 4.79 5.91
C ASN A 216 -5.23 5.80 7.09
N LEU A 217 -5.62 7.05 6.85
CA LEU A 217 -5.80 8.06 7.89
C LEU A 217 -6.95 7.70 8.84
N ILE A 218 -8.11 7.28 8.31
CA ILE A 218 -9.25 6.82 9.12
C ILE A 218 -8.83 5.64 10.00
N GLU A 219 -8.05 4.72 9.47
CA GLU A 219 -7.56 3.56 10.21
C GLU A 219 -6.67 3.95 11.40
N ILE A 220 -5.73 4.88 11.21
CA ILE A 220 -4.92 5.40 12.33
C ILE A 220 -5.79 6.09 13.38
N LEU A 221 -6.73 6.94 12.97
CA LEU A 221 -7.61 7.65 13.89
C LEU A 221 -8.46 6.67 14.72
N PHE A 222 -8.98 5.63 14.09
CA PHE A 222 -9.74 4.58 14.77
C PHE A 222 -8.89 3.83 15.81
N LEU A 223 -7.65 3.47 15.45
CA LEU A 223 -6.73 2.77 16.36
C LEU A 223 -6.30 3.65 17.54
N CYS A 224 -5.98 4.91 17.28
CA CYS A 224 -5.65 5.88 18.33
C CYS A 224 -6.84 6.10 19.28
N GLY A 225 -8.03 6.28 18.75
CA GLY A 225 -9.26 6.44 19.55
C GLY A 225 -9.58 5.21 20.41
N SER A 226 -9.40 4.00 19.87
CA SER A 226 -9.57 2.76 20.62
C SER A 226 -8.57 2.64 21.79
N LYS A 227 -7.30 2.98 21.54
CA LYS A 227 -6.24 2.94 22.56
C LYS A 227 -6.49 3.94 23.68
N ILE A 228 -6.93 5.15 23.36
CA ILE A 228 -7.27 6.19 24.35
C ILE A 228 -8.43 5.70 25.21
N ARG A 229 -9.48 5.15 24.61
CA ARG A 229 -10.66 4.63 25.33
C ARG A 229 -10.30 3.50 26.30
N ASP A 230 -9.42 2.57 25.89
CA ASP A 230 -8.97 1.47 26.74
C ASP A 230 -8.11 1.98 27.91
N SER A 231 -7.25 2.97 27.67
CA SER A 231 -6.45 3.64 28.70
C SER A 231 -7.34 4.35 29.74
N THR A 232 -8.36 5.08 29.27
CA THR A 232 -9.30 5.79 30.16
C THR A 232 -10.11 4.81 31.01
N LYS A 233 -10.57 3.69 30.46
CA LYS A 233 -11.26 2.65 31.21
C LYS A 233 -10.38 2.03 32.31
N SER A 234 -9.13 1.75 32.01
CA SER A 234 -8.15 1.23 32.96
C SER A 234 -7.93 2.19 34.10
N THR A 235 -7.74 3.47 33.81
CA THR A 235 -7.55 4.53 34.85
C THR A 235 -8.78 4.72 35.73
N LEU A 236 -9.98 4.65 35.13
CA LEU A 236 -11.24 4.76 35.88
C LEU A 236 -11.45 3.56 36.82
N SER A 237 -11.16 2.34 36.33
CA SER A 237 -11.23 1.13 37.15
C SER A 237 -10.28 1.15 38.33
N THR A 238 -9.07 1.67 38.15
CA THR A 238 -8.08 1.82 39.26
C THR A 238 -8.54 2.83 40.28
N ARG A 239 -9.18 3.94 39.89
CA ARG A 239 -9.73 4.95 40.81
C ARG A 239 -10.96 4.49 41.58
N LEU A 240 -11.70 3.51 41.09
CA LEU A 240 -12.89 2.96 41.77
C LEU A 240 -12.51 1.85 42.77
N MET A 241 -11.27 1.38 42.76
CA MET A 241 -10.76 0.36 43.70
C MET A 241 -9.89 0.94 44.83
N THR A 242 -9.62 2.25 44.82
CA THR A 242 -8.98 3.01 45.90
C THR A 242 -10.01 3.84 46.66
#